data_9e0feba21a05c0e4668431d6fd2078c4
#
_entry.id   9e0feba21a05c0e4668431d6fd2078c4
#
_cell.length_a   1.000
_cell.length_b   1.000
_cell.length_c   1.000
_cell.angle_alpha   90.00
_cell.angle_beta   90.00
_cell.angle_gamma   90.00
#
_symmetry.space_group_name_H-M   'P 1'
#
loop_
_entity.id
_entity.type
_entity.pdbx_description
1 polymer ?
#
loop_
_entity_poly.entity_id
_entity_poly.type
_entity_poly.pdbx_seq_one_letter_code
_entity_poly.pdbx_strand_id
1 'polypeptide(L)'
;KMNFAYGGDEFFIIFYQSPTFLTYEGVQITSGNSENYTIQSLEGGNFTNNFDECKKMKTSVEKELVDLFPNLKVVYQEERKHWSDPSGLSKTITTNILFGKTYDEAGIIRINCTDWSEKIEKEKGWNDNFRVIMNSKIFNIFLLSLES
;
A
#
# COMPACT_ATOMS: atom_id res chain seq x y z
N LYS A 1 15.46 8.45 -9.22
CA LYS A 1 14.09 8.71 -9.66
C LYS A 1 13.76 7.70 -10.75
N MET A 2 12.89 6.74 -10.45
CA MET A 2 12.37 5.81 -11.46
C MET A 2 10.94 6.25 -11.79
N ASN A 3 10.64 6.38 -13.07
CA ASN A 3 9.29 6.65 -13.55
C ASN A 3 8.79 5.38 -14.23
N PHE A 4 7.66 4.87 -13.81
CA PHE A 4 6.99 3.74 -14.44
C PHE A 4 5.61 4.19 -14.91
N ALA A 5 5.25 3.85 -16.16
CA ALA A 5 3.88 3.93 -16.60
C ALA A 5 3.11 2.71 -16.09
N TYR A 6 1.89 2.89 -15.62
CA TYR A 6 1.01 1.85 -15.14
C TYR A 6 -0.32 1.93 -15.88
N GLY A 7 -0.82 0.79 -16.34
CA GLY A 7 -2.14 0.77 -17.00
C GLY A 7 -2.20 1.50 -18.34
N GLY A 8 -1.19 1.36 -19.20
CA GLY A 8 -1.25 1.89 -20.57
C GLY A 8 -1.21 3.41 -20.67
N ASP A 9 -0.31 4.05 -19.94
CA ASP A 9 -0.11 5.50 -19.90
C ASP A 9 -1.17 6.32 -19.14
N GLU A 10 -2.11 5.68 -18.44
CA GLU A 10 -3.10 6.41 -17.65
C GLU A 10 -2.52 7.00 -16.36
N PHE A 11 -1.52 6.34 -15.78
CA PHE A 11 -0.89 6.75 -14.52
C PHE A 11 0.63 6.69 -14.58
N PHE A 12 1.28 7.64 -13.91
CA PHE A 12 2.72 7.67 -13.68
C PHE A 12 3.05 7.41 -12.23
N ILE A 13 4.06 6.57 -11.99
CA ILE A 13 4.58 6.30 -10.65
C ILE A 13 5.94 6.95 -10.50
N ILE A 14 6.10 7.73 -9.44
CA ILE A 14 7.36 8.33 -9.03
C ILE A 14 7.72 7.72 -7.68
N PHE A 15 8.84 7.01 -7.64
CA PHE A 15 9.40 6.52 -6.40
C PHE A 15 10.51 7.45 -5.92
N TYR A 16 10.47 7.81 -4.64
CA TYR A 16 11.42 8.70 -4.02
C TYR A 16 11.95 8.10 -2.71
N GLN A 17 13.28 7.99 -2.60
CA GLN A 17 13.98 7.67 -1.36
C GLN A 17 14.83 8.87 -0.96
N SER A 18 14.81 9.22 0.31
CA SER A 18 15.66 10.28 0.84
C SER A 18 16.04 9.97 2.29
N PRO A 19 17.32 10.14 2.66
CA PRO A 19 17.74 10.02 4.04
C PRO A 19 17.15 11.11 4.96
N THR A 20 16.48 12.11 4.37
CA THR A 20 15.79 13.16 5.12
C THR A 20 14.35 12.79 5.50
N PHE A 21 13.82 11.66 5.03
CA PHE A 21 12.54 11.16 5.49
C PHE A 21 12.68 10.65 6.92
N LEU A 22 11.82 11.13 7.81
CA LEU A 22 11.88 10.81 9.24
C LEU A 22 11.04 9.57 9.60
N THR A 23 10.01 9.28 8.82
CA THR A 23 9.01 8.24 9.12
C THR A 23 9.08 7.06 8.17
N TYR A 24 9.27 7.32 6.89
CA TYR A 24 9.31 6.29 5.85
C TYR A 24 10.64 6.30 5.11
N GLU A 25 11.17 5.12 4.80
CA GLU A 25 12.39 4.97 4.00
C GLU A 25 12.17 5.31 2.53
N GLY A 26 10.95 5.10 2.05
CA GLY A 26 10.55 5.41 0.69
C GLY A 26 9.14 5.95 0.59
N VAL A 27 8.92 6.80 -0.40
CA VAL A 27 7.61 7.34 -0.75
C VAL A 27 7.36 7.12 -2.23
N GLN A 28 6.17 6.63 -2.55
CA GLN A 28 5.70 6.47 -3.92
C GLN A 28 4.52 7.40 -4.15
N ILE A 29 4.55 8.12 -5.27
CA ILE A 29 3.47 9.00 -5.70
C ILE A 29 2.99 8.50 -7.05
N THR A 30 1.69 8.26 -7.15
CA THR A 30 1.03 7.95 -8.42
C THR A 30 0.20 9.14 -8.84
N SER A 31 0.43 9.61 -10.05
CA SER A 31 -0.29 10.74 -10.65
C SER A 31 -1.02 10.27 -11.90
N GLY A 32 -2.22 10.79 -12.14
CA GLY A 32 -2.91 10.62 -13.41
C GLY A 32 -2.18 11.36 -14.54
N ASN A 33 -2.27 10.81 -15.75
CA ASN A 33 -1.71 11.42 -16.97
C ASN A 33 -2.64 12.50 -17.57
N SER A 34 -3.34 13.26 -16.73
CA SER A 34 -4.12 14.41 -17.16
C SER A 34 -3.25 15.66 -17.15
N GLU A 35 -3.64 16.68 -17.88
CA GLU A 35 -2.95 17.97 -17.93
C GLU A 35 -2.66 18.59 -16.55
N ASN A 36 -3.39 18.18 -15.52
CA ASN A 36 -3.29 18.70 -14.15
C ASN A 36 -2.45 17.84 -13.21
N TYR A 37 -1.88 16.72 -13.65
CA TYR A 37 -1.04 15.80 -12.84
C TYR A 37 -1.58 15.55 -11.42
N THR A 38 -2.88 15.31 -11.30
CA THR A 38 -3.52 15.12 -9.99
C THR A 38 -2.96 13.88 -9.30
N ILE A 39 -2.54 14.01 -8.05
CA ILE A 39 -2.09 12.88 -7.24
C ILE A 39 -3.28 11.94 -7.01
N GLN A 40 -3.10 10.69 -7.42
CA GLN A 40 -4.11 9.63 -7.32
C GLN A 40 -3.78 8.63 -6.22
N SER A 41 -2.50 8.46 -5.91
CA SER A 41 -2.05 7.64 -4.80
C SER A 41 -0.80 8.22 -4.16
N LEU A 42 -0.75 8.12 -2.84
CA LEU A 42 0.44 8.40 -2.04
C LEU A 42 0.72 7.18 -1.16
N GLU A 43 1.94 6.70 -1.20
CA GLU A 43 2.38 5.55 -0.42
C GLU A 43 3.66 5.88 0.32
N GLY A 44 3.71 5.52 1.61
CA GLY A 44 4.92 5.50 2.42
C GLY A 44 5.23 4.07 2.86
N GLY A 45 6.49 3.68 2.85
CA GLY A 45 6.90 2.34 3.22
C GLY A 45 8.24 2.27 3.93
N ASN A 46 8.36 1.26 4.78
CA ASN A 46 9.58 0.86 5.47
C ASN A 46 9.84 -0.62 5.23
N PHE A 47 11.09 -0.98 5.07
CA PHE A 47 11.49 -2.38 5.16
C PHE A 47 11.50 -2.82 6.63
N THR A 48 11.19 -4.07 6.89
CA THR A 48 11.13 -4.64 8.23
C THR A 48 12.01 -5.88 8.30
N ASN A 49 12.59 -6.15 9.48
CA ASN A 49 13.46 -7.31 9.66
C ASN A 49 12.65 -8.60 9.88
N ASN A 50 11.40 -8.47 10.27
CA ASN A 50 10.49 -9.59 10.51
C ASN A 50 9.04 -9.12 10.59
N PHE A 51 8.13 -10.07 10.44
CA PHE A 51 6.69 -9.81 10.43
C PHE A 51 6.12 -9.25 11.74
N ASP A 52 6.72 -9.56 12.89
CA ASP A 52 6.26 -9.05 14.18
C ASP A 52 6.60 -7.57 14.38
N GLU A 53 7.74 -7.13 13.87
CA GLU A 53 8.10 -5.70 13.81
C GLU A 53 7.10 -4.94 12.94
N CYS A 54 6.82 -5.47 11.75
CA CYS A 54 5.83 -4.89 10.85
C CYS A 54 4.45 -4.78 11.52
N LYS A 55 3.97 -5.83 12.19
CA LYS A 55 2.68 -5.81 12.89
C LYS A 55 2.62 -4.74 14.00
N LYS A 56 3.73 -4.50 14.72
CA LYS A 56 3.80 -3.43 15.72
C LYS A 56 3.67 -2.06 15.07
N MET A 57 4.39 -1.80 13.97
CA MET A 57 4.28 -0.56 13.22
C MET A 57 2.85 -0.36 12.70
N LYS A 58 2.28 -1.41 12.11
CA LYS A 58 0.88 -1.41 11.63
C LYS A 58 -0.09 -1.00 12.73
N THR A 59 0.00 -1.63 13.91
CA THR A 59 -0.90 -1.35 15.03
C THR A 59 -0.79 0.10 15.52
N SER A 60 0.42 0.66 15.56
CA SER A 60 0.64 2.05 15.97
C SER A 60 0.00 3.02 14.99
N VAL A 61 0.30 2.88 13.70
CA VAL A 61 -0.23 3.77 12.65
C VAL A 61 -1.74 3.61 12.47
N GLU A 62 -2.23 2.37 12.59
CA GLU A 62 -3.66 2.08 12.54
C GLU A 62 -4.43 2.84 13.62
N LYS A 63 -3.93 2.80 14.86
CA LYS A 63 -4.55 3.54 15.98
C LYS A 63 -4.59 5.05 15.69
N GLU A 64 -3.47 5.63 15.26
CA GLU A 64 -3.41 7.07 14.95
C GLU A 64 -4.39 7.45 13.84
N LEU A 65 -4.48 6.66 12.77
CA LEU A 65 -5.38 6.93 11.65
C LEU A 65 -6.86 6.74 12.02
N VAL A 66 -7.18 5.73 12.82
CA VAL A 66 -8.55 5.53 13.31
C VAL A 66 -8.97 6.68 14.23
N ASP A 67 -8.08 7.16 15.08
CA ASP A 67 -8.34 8.32 15.95
C ASP A 67 -8.52 9.62 15.14
N LEU A 68 -7.77 9.79 14.05
CA LEU A 68 -7.91 10.93 13.12
C LEU A 68 -9.21 10.90 12.32
N PHE A 69 -9.70 9.71 11.99
CA PHE A 69 -10.87 9.50 11.13
C PHE A 69 -11.95 8.65 11.82
N PRO A 70 -12.49 9.09 12.98
CA PRO A 70 -13.34 8.25 13.82
C PRO A 70 -14.69 7.87 13.18
N ASN A 71 -15.10 8.55 12.14
CA ASN A 71 -16.37 8.32 11.43
C ASN A 71 -16.22 7.46 10.15
N LEU A 72 -15.01 7.06 9.80
CA LEU A 72 -14.79 6.24 8.63
C LEU A 72 -14.94 4.75 8.95
N LYS A 73 -15.35 4.00 7.93
CA LYS A 73 -15.47 2.56 8.05
C LYS A 73 -14.09 1.90 8.04
N VAL A 74 -13.78 1.16 9.09
CA VAL A 74 -12.55 0.37 9.20
C VAL A 74 -12.87 -1.10 8.91
N VAL A 75 -12.07 -1.70 8.04
CA VAL A 75 -12.16 -3.11 7.65
C VAL A 75 -10.83 -3.79 7.95
N TYR A 76 -10.84 -4.64 8.95
CA TYR A 76 -9.69 -5.47 9.34
C TYR A 76 -9.71 -6.75 8.52
N GLN A 77 -8.56 -7.10 7.96
CA GLN A 77 -8.36 -8.40 7.31
C GLN A 77 -7.39 -9.22 8.16
N GLU A 78 -7.73 -10.46 8.40
CA GLU A 78 -6.86 -11.41 9.09
C GLU A 78 -5.60 -11.71 8.27
N GLU A 79 -4.59 -12.27 8.94
CA GLU A 79 -3.39 -12.77 8.27
C GLU A 79 -3.77 -13.81 7.22
N ARG A 80 -3.28 -13.61 5.99
CA ARG A 80 -3.56 -14.49 4.85
C ARG A 80 -2.33 -14.69 4.00
N LYS A 81 -2.35 -15.73 3.18
CA LYS A 81 -1.34 -15.96 2.15
C LYS A 81 -1.33 -14.80 1.16
N HIS A 82 -0.14 -14.39 0.76
CA HIS A 82 0.00 -13.34 -0.26
C HIS A 82 -0.25 -13.93 -1.64
N TRP A 83 -1.15 -13.34 -2.40
CA TRP A 83 -1.59 -13.83 -3.72
C TRP A 83 -0.46 -13.90 -4.77
N SER A 84 0.57 -13.04 -4.67
CA SER A 84 1.71 -13.03 -5.61
C SER A 84 2.73 -14.14 -5.35
N ASP A 85 2.58 -14.92 -4.28
CA ASP A 85 3.44 -16.06 -3.97
C ASP A 85 2.68 -17.39 -4.19
N PRO A 86 2.91 -18.08 -5.32
CA PRO A 86 2.25 -19.35 -5.59
C PRO A 86 2.60 -20.46 -4.59
N SER A 87 3.71 -20.34 -3.85
CA SER A 87 4.07 -21.31 -2.80
C SER A 87 3.14 -21.21 -1.58
N GLY A 88 2.48 -20.06 -1.40
CA GLY A 88 1.63 -19.76 -0.27
C GLY A 88 2.36 -19.62 1.05
N LEU A 89 3.68 -19.41 1.04
CA LEU A 89 4.49 -19.20 2.23
C LEU A 89 4.58 -17.72 2.63
N SER A 90 4.48 -16.80 1.66
CA SER A 90 4.40 -15.37 1.95
C SER A 90 3.05 -15.01 2.56
N LYS A 91 3.08 -14.07 3.50
CA LYS A 91 1.90 -13.67 4.27
C LYS A 91 1.64 -12.18 4.18
N THR A 92 0.40 -11.79 4.38
CA THR A 92 0.02 -10.39 4.48
C THR A 92 -1.10 -10.20 5.50
N ILE A 93 -1.08 -9.05 6.17
CA ILE A 93 -2.15 -8.57 7.04
C ILE A 93 -2.47 -7.13 6.69
N THR A 94 -3.74 -6.81 6.53
CA THR A 94 -4.18 -5.52 6.00
C THR A 94 -5.29 -4.92 6.85
N THR A 95 -5.26 -3.60 7.03
CA THR A 95 -6.41 -2.81 7.49
C THR A 95 -6.73 -1.77 6.45
N ASN A 96 -8.01 -1.62 6.11
CA ASN A 96 -8.50 -0.63 5.17
C ASN A 96 -9.43 0.35 5.89
N ILE A 97 -9.21 1.66 5.67
CA ILE A 97 -10.09 2.74 6.13
C ILE A 97 -10.74 3.32 4.87
N LEU A 98 -12.06 3.24 4.78
CA LEU A 98 -12.82 3.61 3.59
C LEU A 98 -13.40 5.02 3.74
N PHE A 99 -13.21 5.88 2.74
CA PHE A 99 -13.86 7.20 2.62
C PHE A 99 -15.26 7.12 2.03
N GLY A 100 -15.88 5.94 2.01
CA GLY A 100 -17.22 5.67 1.53
C GLY A 100 -17.80 4.40 2.13
N LYS A 101 -18.92 3.93 1.59
CA LYS A 101 -19.63 2.76 2.13
C LYS A 101 -19.01 1.44 1.71
N THR A 102 -18.51 1.37 0.49
CA THR A 102 -17.94 0.17 -0.14
C THR A 102 -16.58 0.47 -0.77
N TYR A 103 -15.84 -0.56 -1.14
CA TYR A 103 -14.54 -0.43 -1.82
C TYR A 103 -14.67 0.24 -3.19
N ASP A 104 -15.77 -0.01 -3.91
CA ASP A 104 -16.00 0.48 -5.28
C ASP A 104 -16.40 1.95 -5.31
N GLU A 105 -16.83 2.50 -4.17
CA GLU A 105 -17.35 3.87 -4.08
C GLU A 105 -16.37 4.83 -3.41
N ALA A 106 -15.26 4.32 -2.88
CA ALA A 106 -14.44 5.07 -1.94
C ALA A 106 -12.98 5.23 -2.36
N GLY A 107 -12.39 6.36 -1.99
CA GLY A 107 -10.97 6.41 -1.69
C GLY A 107 -10.67 5.53 -0.47
N ILE A 108 -9.44 5.10 -0.33
CA ILE A 108 -9.03 4.15 0.70
C ILE A 108 -7.69 4.52 1.31
N ILE A 109 -7.57 4.36 2.63
CA ILE A 109 -6.26 4.22 3.26
C ILE A 109 -6.06 2.74 3.56
N ARG A 110 -4.99 2.17 3.06
CA ARG A 110 -4.60 0.78 3.30
C ARG A 110 -3.33 0.76 4.14
N ILE A 111 -3.36 0.03 5.25
CA ILE A 111 -2.21 -0.20 6.12
C ILE A 111 -1.87 -1.67 6.00
N ASN A 112 -0.68 -1.97 5.50
CA ASN A 112 -0.32 -3.32 5.10
C ASN A 112 1.02 -3.76 5.67
N CYS A 113 1.10 -5.02 6.11
CA CYS A 113 2.34 -5.74 6.37
C CYS A 113 2.46 -6.90 5.40
N THR A 114 3.62 -7.07 4.82
CA THR A 114 3.94 -8.24 4.00
C THR A 114 5.22 -8.90 4.51
N ASP A 115 5.14 -10.21 4.68
CA ASP A 115 6.22 -11.13 5.04
C ASP A 115 6.46 -12.04 3.82
N TRP A 116 7.54 -11.78 3.12
CA TRP A 116 7.87 -12.52 1.92
C TRP A 116 8.60 -13.82 2.27
N SER A 117 8.29 -14.88 1.57
CA SER A 117 9.04 -16.13 1.71
C SER A 117 10.48 -15.96 1.20
N GLU A 118 11.43 -16.67 1.81
CA GLU A 118 12.83 -16.64 1.36
C GLU A 118 13.00 -16.92 -0.14
N LYS A 119 12.09 -17.70 -0.73
CA LYS A 119 12.09 -17.97 -2.16
C LYS A 119 11.81 -16.69 -2.96
N ILE A 120 10.76 -15.96 -2.58
CA ILE A 120 10.39 -14.70 -3.24
C ILE A 120 11.48 -13.63 -3.04
N GLU A 121 12.04 -13.54 -1.84
CA GLU A 121 13.15 -12.64 -1.57
C GLU A 121 14.36 -12.92 -2.48
N LYS A 122 14.75 -14.19 -2.63
CA LYS A 122 15.87 -14.59 -3.48
C LYS A 122 15.58 -14.43 -4.97
N GLU A 123 14.38 -14.76 -5.44
CA GLU A 123 14.03 -14.75 -6.86
C GLU A 123 13.69 -13.36 -7.38
N LYS A 124 13.04 -12.53 -6.56
CA LYS A 124 12.51 -11.21 -6.97
C LYS A 124 13.19 -10.02 -6.29
N GLY A 125 14.02 -10.26 -5.27
CA GLY A 125 14.65 -9.20 -4.49
C GLY A 125 13.65 -8.39 -3.65
N TRP A 126 12.49 -8.96 -3.34
CA TRP A 126 11.49 -8.31 -2.49
C TRP A 126 11.82 -8.54 -1.03
N ASN A 127 11.66 -7.51 -0.21
CA ASN A 127 11.91 -7.56 1.22
C ASN A 127 10.62 -7.38 1.99
N ASP A 128 10.57 -7.92 3.21
CA ASP A 128 9.49 -7.67 4.15
C ASP A 128 9.26 -6.18 4.31
N ASN A 129 8.01 -5.78 4.37
CA ASN A 129 7.69 -4.37 4.37
C ASN A 129 6.40 -4.03 5.10
N PHE A 130 6.43 -2.81 5.66
CA PHE A 130 5.29 -2.08 6.16
C PHE A 130 4.94 -0.96 5.17
N ARG A 131 3.66 -0.82 4.83
CA ARG A 131 3.21 0.20 3.87
C ARG A 131 1.93 0.86 4.33
N VAL A 132 1.86 2.18 4.15
CA VAL A 132 0.63 2.97 4.26
C VAL A 132 0.35 3.57 2.89
N ILE A 133 -0.81 3.26 2.33
CA ILE A 133 -1.20 3.61 0.97
C ILE A 133 -2.49 4.39 1.02
N MET A 134 -2.52 5.58 0.44
CA MET A 134 -3.73 6.39 0.27
C MET A 134 -4.08 6.45 -1.22
N ASN A 135 -5.19 5.86 -1.60
CA ASN A 135 -5.68 5.88 -2.97
C ASN A 135 -6.92 6.79 -3.09
N SER A 136 -6.95 7.59 -4.16
CA SER A 136 -8.20 8.23 -4.59
C SER A 136 -9.24 7.19 -4.99
N LYS A 137 -10.50 7.58 -5.03
CA LYS A 137 -11.58 6.73 -5.56
C LYS A 137 -11.28 6.25 -6.99
N ILE A 138 -10.82 7.15 -7.86
CA ILE A 138 -10.54 6.85 -9.27
C ILE A 138 -9.46 5.78 -9.39
N PHE A 139 -8.35 5.95 -8.67
CA PHE A 139 -7.24 5.00 -8.72
C PHE A 139 -7.61 3.66 -8.06
N ASN A 140 -8.41 3.68 -7.00
CA ASN A 140 -8.88 2.45 -6.35
C ASN A 140 -9.77 1.63 -7.29
N ILE A 141 -10.70 2.26 -8.01
CA ILE A 141 -11.54 1.58 -9.01
C ILE A 141 -10.68 1.00 -10.14
N PHE A 142 -9.69 1.75 -10.62
CA PHE A 142 -8.75 1.28 -11.63
C PHE A 142 -8.02 0.02 -11.17
N LEU A 143 -7.47 0.00 -9.94
CA LEU A 143 -6.80 -1.20 -9.41
C LEU A 143 -7.73 -2.41 -9.31
N LEU A 144 -8.98 -2.22 -8.87
CA LEU A 144 -9.97 -3.29 -8.82
C LEU A 144 -10.32 -3.85 -10.20
N SER A 145 -10.28 -3.03 -11.24
CA SER A 145 -10.51 -3.48 -12.62
C SER A 145 -9.40 -4.36 -13.19
N LEU A 146 -8.19 -4.29 -12.61
CA LEU A 146 -7.06 -5.14 -13.00
C LEU A 146 -7.09 -6.52 -12.33
N GLU A 147 -7.87 -6.66 -11.24
CA GLU A 147 -8.01 -7.91 -10.48
C GLU A 147 -9.20 -8.76 -10.98
N SER A 148 -10.04 -8.23 -11.86
CA SER A 148 -11.22 -8.88 -12.45
C SER A 148 -10.88 -9.57 -13.76
#